data_a671a1de7799d26e7d3ad2bda22abd8c
#
_entry.id   a671a1de7799d26e7d3ad2bda22abd8c
#
_cell.length_a   1.000
_cell.length_b   1.000
_cell.length_c   1.000
_cell.angle_alpha   90.00
_cell.angle_beta   90.00
_cell.angle_gamma   90.00
#
_symmetry.space_group_name_H-M   'P 1'
#
loop_
_entity.id
_entity.type
_entity.pdbx_description
1 polymer ?
#
loop_
_entity_poly.entity_id
_entity_poly.type
_entity_poly.pdbx_seq_one_letter_code
_entity_poly.pdbx_strand_id
1 'polypeptide(L)'
;MDFDGKAISSALLEYTGDVAARAMRTDFDLLAQIARTLIEAKERGATIYTAGNGGSAATASHICNDLLKGCRVHNREGFKTECLADSCAVMTCLGNDFSYEEIFSIQLRTKAHRGDVLLVYSGSGNSPSSQFSSNSWA
;
A
#
# COMPACT_ATOMS: atom_id res chain seq x y z
N MET A 1 -5.51 -29.99 -25.80
CA MET A 1 -4.53 -29.59 -24.76
C MET A 1 -4.81 -30.50 -23.57
N ASP A 2 -3.99 -31.54 -23.40
CA ASP A 2 -4.17 -32.47 -22.26
C ASP A 2 -3.78 -31.76 -20.98
N PHE A 3 -4.69 -31.79 -20.03
CA PHE A 3 -4.56 -31.15 -18.73
C PHE A 3 -3.84 -32.09 -17.78
N ASP A 4 -2.53 -31.97 -17.59
CA ASP A 4 -1.80 -32.81 -16.64
C ASP A 4 -1.97 -32.28 -15.20
N GLY A 5 -2.95 -32.82 -14.49
CA GLY A 5 -3.24 -32.45 -13.11
C GLY A 5 -2.08 -32.70 -12.13
N LYS A 6 -1.17 -33.62 -12.41
CA LYS A 6 0.01 -33.88 -11.57
C LYS A 6 1.05 -32.79 -11.74
N ALA A 7 1.29 -32.35 -12.98
CA ALA A 7 2.21 -31.24 -13.26
C ALA A 7 1.73 -29.94 -12.59
N ILE A 8 0.43 -29.67 -12.62
CA ILE A 8 -0.16 -28.49 -11.96
C ILE A 8 -0.01 -28.58 -10.44
N SER A 9 -0.33 -29.73 -9.83
CA SER A 9 -0.18 -29.92 -8.39
C SER A 9 1.28 -29.73 -7.94
N SER A 10 2.24 -30.25 -8.72
CA SER A 10 3.67 -30.06 -8.44
C SER A 10 4.07 -28.60 -8.51
N ALA A 11 3.64 -27.86 -9.53
CA ALA A 11 3.93 -26.43 -9.68
C ALA A 11 3.31 -25.59 -8.54
N LEU A 12 2.11 -25.94 -8.09
CA LEU A 12 1.47 -25.25 -6.96
C LEU A 12 2.20 -25.49 -5.64
N LEU A 13 2.70 -26.71 -5.41
CA LEU A 13 3.51 -27.02 -4.21
C LEU A 13 4.83 -26.28 -4.23
N GLU A 14 5.52 -26.24 -5.37
CA GLU A 14 6.76 -25.47 -5.55
C GLU A 14 6.52 -23.97 -5.29
N TYR A 15 5.50 -23.39 -5.92
CA TYR A 15 5.12 -21.99 -5.71
C TYR A 15 4.82 -21.69 -4.24
N THR A 16 4.08 -22.56 -3.56
CA THR A 16 3.75 -22.39 -2.14
C THR A 16 5.01 -22.42 -1.28
N GLY A 17 5.95 -23.34 -1.58
CA GLY A 17 7.25 -23.40 -0.93
C GLY A 17 8.07 -22.14 -1.11
N ASP A 18 8.11 -21.60 -2.32
CA ASP A 18 8.80 -20.35 -2.64
C ASP A 18 8.21 -19.14 -1.89
N VAL A 19 6.88 -19.06 -1.82
CA VAL A 19 6.19 -17.99 -1.05
C VAL A 19 6.57 -18.07 0.43
N ALA A 20 6.52 -19.27 1.02
CA ALA A 20 6.89 -19.49 2.41
C ALA A 20 8.36 -19.10 2.67
N ALA A 21 9.28 -19.54 1.79
CA ALA A 21 10.69 -19.23 1.91
C ALA A 21 10.99 -17.71 1.82
N ARG A 22 10.26 -16.98 0.96
CA ARG A 22 10.36 -15.52 0.87
C ARG A 22 9.83 -14.84 2.12
N ALA A 23 8.71 -15.29 2.66
CA ALA A 23 8.15 -14.77 3.90
C ALA A 23 9.14 -14.93 5.08
N MET A 24 9.84 -16.06 5.16
CA MET A 24 10.86 -16.30 6.20
C MET A 24 12.12 -15.45 6.07
N ARG A 25 12.37 -14.83 4.91
CA ARG A 25 13.49 -13.89 4.68
C ARG A 25 13.11 -12.43 4.96
N THR A 26 11.90 -12.18 5.41
CA THR A 26 11.45 -10.83 5.73
C THR A 26 12.29 -10.25 6.87
N ASP A 27 12.69 -9.00 6.71
CA ASP A 27 13.35 -8.24 7.77
C ASP A 27 12.31 -7.82 8.81
N PHE A 28 12.20 -8.61 9.88
CA PHE A 28 11.25 -8.36 10.97
C PHE A 28 11.62 -7.14 11.81
N ASP A 29 12.88 -6.75 11.86
CA ASP A 29 13.30 -5.53 12.57
C ASP A 29 12.82 -4.29 11.80
N LEU A 30 12.93 -4.31 10.48
CA LEU A 30 12.36 -3.26 9.64
C LEU A 30 10.84 -3.19 9.76
N LEU A 31 10.15 -4.32 9.77
CA LEU A 31 8.70 -4.35 10.00
C LEU A 31 8.30 -3.78 11.36
N ALA A 32 9.08 -4.07 12.40
CA ALA A 32 8.85 -3.49 13.73
C ALA A 32 9.07 -1.97 13.74
N GLN A 33 10.03 -1.45 12.96
CA GLN A 33 10.23 0.00 12.79
C GLN A 33 9.05 0.65 12.06
N ILE A 34 8.56 0.02 10.98
CA ILE A 34 7.36 0.49 10.26
C ILE A 34 6.17 0.54 11.22
N ALA A 35 5.92 -0.54 11.97
CA ALA A 35 4.83 -0.59 12.93
C ALA A 35 4.92 0.53 13.98
N ARG A 36 6.11 0.82 14.52
CA ARG A 36 6.33 1.94 15.44
C ARG A 36 6.00 3.29 14.79
N THR A 37 6.48 3.52 13.58
CA THR A 37 6.18 4.76 12.84
C THR A 37 4.68 4.96 12.68
N LEU A 38 3.92 3.90 12.37
CA LEU A 38 2.46 3.97 12.25
C LEU A 38 1.79 4.27 13.59
N ILE A 39 2.23 3.63 14.68
CA ILE A 39 1.69 3.87 16.04
C ILE A 39 1.94 5.34 16.44
N GLU A 40 3.15 5.83 16.27
CA GLU A 40 3.50 7.22 16.56
C GLU A 40 2.69 8.21 15.70
N ALA A 41 2.45 7.88 14.42
CA ALA A 41 1.58 8.66 13.55
C ALA A 41 0.15 8.74 14.10
N LYS A 42 -0.38 7.60 14.55
CA LYS A 42 -1.71 7.53 15.19
C LYS A 42 -1.78 8.39 16.45
N GLU A 43 -0.77 8.31 17.33
CA GLU A 43 -0.74 9.04 18.60
C GLU A 43 -0.77 10.56 18.40
N ARG A 44 -0.16 11.07 17.33
CA ARG A 44 -0.21 12.50 16.97
C ARG A 44 -1.39 12.87 16.06
N GLY A 45 -2.31 11.93 15.77
CA GLY A 45 -3.51 12.18 14.95
C GLY A 45 -3.24 12.33 13.46
N ALA A 46 -2.07 11.91 12.99
CA ALA A 46 -1.67 11.97 11.59
C ALA A 46 -2.48 11.00 10.72
N THR A 47 -2.59 11.33 9.43
CA THR A 47 -3.21 10.46 8.43
C THR A 47 -2.18 9.50 7.83
N ILE A 48 -2.56 8.25 7.66
CA ILE A 48 -1.80 7.25 6.91
C ILE A 48 -2.43 7.11 5.54
N TYR A 49 -1.73 7.60 4.52
CA TYR A 49 -2.11 7.42 3.13
C TYR A 49 -1.56 6.10 2.61
N THR A 50 -2.35 5.41 1.79
CA THR A 50 -1.89 4.20 1.08
C THR A 50 -2.01 4.40 -0.42
N ALA A 51 -1.07 3.87 -1.19
CA ALA A 51 -1.06 3.98 -2.65
C ALA A 51 -0.48 2.73 -3.32
N GLY A 52 -0.91 2.47 -4.55
CA GLY A 52 -0.43 1.38 -5.38
C GLY A 52 -1.21 1.31 -6.69
N ASN A 53 -0.71 0.55 -7.66
CA ASN A 53 -1.35 0.36 -8.95
C ASN A 53 -1.77 -1.10 -9.14
N GLY A 54 -2.87 -1.34 -9.85
CA GLY A 54 -3.33 -2.70 -10.16
C GLY A 54 -3.53 -3.56 -8.90
N GLY A 55 -2.89 -4.72 -8.82
CA GLY A 55 -2.92 -5.57 -7.62
C GLY A 55 -2.38 -4.88 -6.36
N SER A 56 -1.39 -4.00 -6.52
CA SER A 56 -0.88 -3.18 -5.40
C SER A 56 -1.89 -2.14 -4.92
N ALA A 57 -2.79 -1.64 -5.78
CA ALA A 57 -3.90 -0.80 -5.37
C ALA A 57 -4.90 -1.58 -4.50
N ALA A 58 -5.20 -2.83 -4.88
CA ALA A 58 -6.04 -3.70 -4.06
C ALA A 58 -5.41 -3.97 -2.68
N THR A 59 -4.09 -4.19 -2.63
CA THR A 59 -3.36 -4.32 -1.36
C THR A 59 -3.42 -3.02 -0.54
N ALA A 60 -3.21 -1.86 -1.16
CA ALA A 60 -3.26 -0.56 -0.52
C ALA A 60 -4.64 -0.28 0.10
N SER A 61 -5.72 -0.57 -0.65
CA SER A 61 -7.10 -0.43 -0.17
C SER A 61 -7.40 -1.39 0.99
N HIS A 62 -6.95 -2.66 0.89
CA HIS A 62 -7.15 -3.64 1.95
C HIS A 62 -6.44 -3.25 3.24
N ILE A 63 -5.18 -2.86 3.18
CA ILE A 63 -4.42 -2.39 4.35
C ILE A 63 -5.04 -1.12 4.95
N CYS A 64 -5.55 -0.21 4.13
CA CYS A 64 -6.27 0.97 4.60
C CYS A 64 -7.48 0.56 5.48
N ASN A 65 -8.28 -0.41 5.03
CA ASN A 65 -9.38 -0.96 5.80
C ASN A 65 -8.91 -1.67 7.08
N ASP A 66 -7.84 -2.45 7.02
CA ASP A 66 -7.32 -3.16 8.19
C ASP A 66 -6.80 -2.21 9.27
N LEU A 67 -6.10 -1.15 8.88
CA LEU A 67 -5.66 -0.10 9.80
C LEU A 67 -6.85 0.65 10.41
N LEU A 68 -7.86 0.98 9.61
CA LEU A 68 -9.04 1.71 10.05
C LEU A 68 -9.90 0.87 11.00
N LYS A 69 -10.26 -0.36 10.58
CA LYS A 69 -11.24 -1.21 11.26
C LYS A 69 -10.58 -2.39 11.98
N GLY A 70 -9.62 -3.07 11.34
CA GLY A 70 -8.99 -4.28 11.88
C GLY A 70 -8.15 -4.01 13.13
N CYS A 71 -7.52 -2.83 13.20
CA CYS A 71 -6.73 -2.39 14.35
C CYS A 71 -7.56 -1.75 15.48
N ARG A 72 -8.88 -1.72 15.35
CA ARG A 72 -9.79 -1.25 16.38
C ARG A 72 -10.00 -2.33 17.44
N VAL A 73 -9.63 -2.06 18.69
CA VAL A 73 -9.76 -3.01 19.82
C VAL A 73 -10.37 -2.32 21.03
N HIS A 74 -11.43 -2.90 21.58
CA HIS A 74 -12.14 -2.38 22.75
C HIS A 74 -12.47 -0.87 22.61
N ASN A 75 -11.88 -0.04 23.45
CA ASN A 75 -12.11 1.40 23.49
C ASN A 75 -11.04 2.19 22.70
N ARG A 76 -10.22 1.54 21.86
CA ARG A 76 -9.24 2.22 21.00
C ARG A 76 -9.74 2.28 19.57
N GLU A 77 -9.85 3.49 19.04
CA GLU A 77 -10.15 3.72 17.62
C GLU A 77 -9.04 3.14 16.72
N GLY A 78 -9.39 2.86 15.47
CA GLY A 78 -8.44 2.51 14.42
C GLY A 78 -7.53 3.68 14.05
N PHE A 79 -6.78 3.52 12.99
CA PHE A 79 -5.94 4.58 12.43
C PHE A 79 -6.78 5.49 11.53
N LYS A 80 -6.37 6.74 11.41
CA LYS A 80 -6.89 7.66 10.39
C LYS A 80 -6.19 7.34 9.08
N THR A 81 -6.91 6.76 8.13
CA THR A 81 -6.33 6.25 6.87
C THR A 81 -7.11 6.71 5.65
N GLU A 82 -6.40 6.85 4.53
CA GLU A 82 -6.99 7.12 3.23
C GLU A 82 -6.22 6.38 2.13
N CYS A 83 -6.94 5.63 1.28
CA CYS A 83 -6.34 5.02 0.10
C CYS A 83 -6.50 5.95 -1.11
N LEU A 84 -5.38 6.36 -1.69
CA LEU A 84 -5.37 7.27 -2.83
C LEU A 84 -5.84 6.62 -4.13
N ALA A 85 -5.94 5.30 -4.17
CA ALA A 85 -6.40 4.54 -5.33
C ALA A 85 -7.90 4.20 -5.29
N ASP A 86 -8.65 4.53 -4.24
CA ASP A 86 -10.04 4.09 -4.06
C ASP A 86 -11.04 4.84 -4.96
N SER A 87 -10.75 6.09 -5.32
CA SER A 87 -11.64 6.85 -6.19
C SER A 87 -11.27 6.67 -7.65
N CYS A 88 -12.00 5.81 -8.36
CA CYS A 88 -11.85 5.63 -9.80
C CYS A 88 -12.00 6.97 -10.56
N ALA A 89 -12.96 7.82 -10.16
CA ALA A 89 -13.18 9.11 -10.81
C ALA A 89 -11.96 10.04 -10.64
N VAL A 90 -11.36 10.11 -9.45
CA VAL A 90 -10.16 10.93 -9.21
C VAL A 90 -8.99 10.38 -10.00
N MET A 91 -8.74 9.07 -9.96
CA MET A 91 -7.64 8.42 -10.66
C MET A 91 -7.70 8.64 -12.17
N THR A 92 -8.87 8.45 -12.77
CA THR A 92 -9.06 8.60 -14.23
C THR A 92 -9.01 10.07 -14.66
N CYS A 93 -9.59 10.98 -13.88
CA CYS A 93 -9.52 12.42 -14.15
C CYS A 93 -8.06 12.90 -14.12
N LEU A 94 -7.33 12.63 -13.06
CA LEU A 94 -5.93 13.06 -12.93
C LEU A 94 -5.03 12.42 -14.00
N GLY A 95 -5.25 11.14 -14.33
CA GLY A 95 -4.50 10.47 -15.39
C GLY A 95 -4.79 11.02 -16.79
N ASN A 96 -6.02 11.50 -17.05
CA ASN A 96 -6.42 12.09 -18.33
C ASN A 96 -5.97 13.55 -18.46
N ASP A 97 -6.16 14.36 -17.41
CA ASP A 97 -5.99 15.81 -17.48
C ASP A 97 -4.54 16.26 -17.22
N PHE A 98 -3.77 15.43 -16.51
CA PHE A 98 -2.35 15.71 -16.20
C PHE A 98 -1.46 14.58 -16.73
N SER A 99 -1.15 13.59 -15.88
CA SER A 99 -0.43 12.38 -16.28
C SER A 99 -0.67 11.24 -15.29
N TYR A 100 -0.48 10.02 -15.75
CA TYR A 100 -0.54 8.85 -14.87
C TYR A 100 0.53 8.88 -13.76
N GLU A 101 1.64 9.56 -14.01
CA GLU A 101 2.72 9.72 -13.03
C GLU A 101 2.31 10.61 -11.84
N GLU A 102 1.35 11.52 -12.04
CA GLU A 102 0.93 12.48 -11.04
C GLU A 102 -0.33 12.10 -10.25
N ILE A 103 -0.97 10.97 -10.56
CA ILE A 103 -2.24 10.56 -9.95
C ILE A 103 -2.23 10.52 -8.42
N PHE A 104 -1.11 10.17 -7.80
CA PHE A 104 -0.96 10.17 -6.34
C PHE A 104 -0.36 11.47 -5.82
N SER A 105 0.62 12.04 -6.50
CA SER A 105 1.31 13.24 -6.06
C SER A 105 0.38 14.46 -5.97
N ILE A 106 -0.55 14.63 -6.93
CA ILE A 106 -1.55 15.71 -6.89
C ILE A 106 -2.47 15.55 -5.68
N GLN A 107 -2.95 14.34 -5.42
CA GLN A 107 -3.80 14.07 -4.27
C GLN A 107 -3.08 14.37 -2.95
N LEU A 108 -1.80 13.96 -2.83
CA LEU A 108 -1.00 14.21 -1.65
C LEU A 108 -0.73 15.70 -1.42
N ARG A 109 -0.34 16.44 -2.46
CA ARG A 109 -0.16 17.91 -2.36
C ARG A 109 -1.42 18.65 -1.88
N THR A 110 -2.59 18.08 -2.16
CA THR A 110 -3.88 18.67 -1.76
C THR A 110 -4.31 18.28 -0.35
N LYS A 111 -4.01 17.06 0.07
CA LYS A 111 -4.60 16.45 1.28
C LYS A 111 -3.62 16.27 2.42
N ALA A 112 -2.35 15.99 2.13
CA ALA A 112 -1.39 15.60 3.14
C ALA A 112 -0.85 16.81 3.92
N HIS A 113 -0.57 16.58 5.19
CA HIS A 113 0.00 17.55 6.11
C HIS A 113 1.33 17.03 6.66
N ARG A 114 2.15 17.95 7.15
CA ARG A 114 3.41 17.58 7.79
C ARG A 114 3.17 16.62 8.96
N GLY A 115 3.85 15.48 8.93
CA GLY A 115 3.73 14.43 9.93
C GLY A 115 2.82 13.27 9.53
N ASP A 116 2.11 13.39 8.40
CA ASP A 116 1.39 12.27 7.81
C ASP A 116 2.37 11.20 7.27
N VAL A 117 1.88 10.00 7.06
CA VAL A 117 2.66 8.85 6.58
C VAL A 117 2.10 8.35 5.26
N LEU A 118 2.96 8.00 4.33
CA LEU A 118 2.58 7.31 3.09
C LEU A 118 3.15 5.89 3.06
N LEU A 119 2.29 4.91 2.81
CA LEU A 119 2.63 3.53 2.50
C LEU A 119 2.40 3.27 1.02
N VAL A 120 3.46 2.96 0.29
CA VAL A 120 3.39 2.64 -1.14
C VAL A 120 3.63 1.16 -1.37
N TYR A 121 2.74 0.54 -2.11
CA TYR A 121 2.85 -0.85 -2.54
C TYR A 121 3.24 -0.89 -4.01
N SER A 122 4.36 -1.57 -4.32
CA SER A 122 4.84 -1.71 -5.70
C SER A 122 5.57 -3.04 -5.85
N GLY A 123 5.12 -3.87 -6.79
CA GLY A 123 5.77 -5.14 -7.08
C GLY A 123 7.14 -5.00 -7.74
N SER A 124 7.36 -3.94 -8.52
CA SER A 124 8.63 -3.66 -9.21
C SER A 124 9.51 -2.63 -8.51
N GLY A 125 8.92 -1.80 -7.63
CA GLY A 125 9.58 -0.62 -7.07
C GLY A 125 9.83 0.53 -8.05
N ASN A 126 9.44 0.39 -9.32
CA ASN A 126 9.78 1.32 -10.41
C ASN A 126 8.56 1.98 -11.06
N SER A 127 7.37 1.93 -10.44
CA SER A 127 6.20 2.61 -11.00
C SER A 127 6.39 4.13 -10.93
N PRO A 128 6.32 4.87 -12.05
CA PRO A 128 6.51 6.32 -12.06
C PRO A 128 5.58 7.07 -11.10
N SER A 129 4.30 6.67 -11.05
CA SER A 129 3.32 7.26 -10.12
C SER A 129 3.60 6.97 -8.64
N SER A 130 4.50 6.04 -8.33
CA SER A 130 4.94 5.70 -6.98
C SER A 130 6.33 6.26 -6.64
N GLN A 131 6.92 7.04 -7.54
CA GLN A 131 8.19 7.73 -7.31
C GLN A 131 7.89 9.17 -6.88
N PHE A 132 8.09 9.43 -5.60
CA PHE A 132 7.87 10.75 -5.01
C PHE A 132 9.20 11.47 -4.88
N SER A 133 9.33 12.66 -5.45
CA SER A 133 10.45 13.54 -5.16
C SER A 133 10.30 14.16 -3.77
N SER A 134 11.41 14.50 -3.12
CA SER A 134 11.43 15.18 -1.82
C SER A 134 10.62 16.48 -1.81
N ASN A 135 10.37 17.08 -2.98
CA ASN A 135 9.58 18.31 -3.13
C ASN A 135 8.06 18.04 -3.20
N SER A 136 7.62 16.80 -3.19
CA SER A 136 6.20 16.45 -3.25
C SER A 136 5.47 16.62 -1.90
N TRP A 137 6.22 16.95 -0.83
CA TRP A 137 5.75 16.95 0.56
C TRP A 137 6.01 18.26 1.31
N ALA A 138 6.52 19.30 0.66
CA ALA A 138 6.87 20.56 1.29
C ALA A 138 5.68 21.51 1.36
#